data_10ec713888a24689f6d0aaea81769f91
#
_entry.id   10ec713888a24689f6d0aaea81769f91
#
_cell.length_a   1.000
_cell.length_b   1.000
_cell.length_c   1.000
_cell.angle_alpha   90.00
_cell.angle_beta   90.00
_cell.angle_gamma   90.00
#
_symmetry.space_group_name_H-M   'P 1'
#
loop_
_entity.id
_entity.type
_entity.pdbx_description
1 polymer ?
#
loop_
_entity_poly.entity_id
_entity_poly.type
_entity_poly.pdbx_seq_one_letter_code
_entity_poly.pdbx_strand_id
1 'polypeptide(L)'
;MAGPDRRSPAARRRRSLLLVALAAFALGVVAGTAPWSGDPRPDARRQAAPVASTPAPQRRAAVDRLALPQQVGQLILLRFTGTVAPGYVRAALRARRAAGAILFRDNVAAPEQLRALTSALRRAGGRPVVAVDQEGGAVRIVPWAPPAVSAPAQASAGSVRADAEAAARALRSVGITVSLAPVGDVPSVAGSALGGRAFSSDPGIASDATAAAVEGWRAGGVAATAKHFPGLGGATVNTDDGPATIMRSRMQLQGTDLRPFEAAIGAGVPLVMVGHALYPALDRERIASQSSAIVERLLRGRLGFRGVVVTDSMEARASLATGAVELASERALQAGADLLLLTGRGSYAPVHAHLLALARRSPSFRARVRESAARVLALKAAGGRAPR
;
A
#
# COMPACT_ATOMS: atom_id res chain seq x y z
N MET A 1 67.73 -42.22 5.70
CA MET A 1 66.83 -42.34 6.84
C MET A 1 65.86 -41.14 6.82
N ALA A 2 64.60 -41.34 6.38
CA ALA A 2 63.60 -40.30 6.25
C ALA A 2 62.79 -40.29 7.52
N GLY A 3 62.66 -39.10 8.14
CA GLY A 3 61.83 -38.89 9.34
C GLY A 3 60.36 -38.58 8.99
N PRO A 4 59.35 -38.89 9.86
CA PRO A 4 57.95 -38.85 9.54
C PRO A 4 57.34 -37.45 9.58
N ASP A 5 56.49 -37.21 8.59
CA ASP A 5 55.64 -35.99 8.40
C ASP A 5 54.64 -35.83 9.56
N ARG A 6 54.85 -34.83 10.43
CA ARG A 6 53.93 -34.46 11.49
C ARG A 6 52.96 -33.39 10.99
N ARG A 7 51.88 -33.80 10.34
CA ARG A 7 50.76 -32.88 10.06
C ARG A 7 49.93 -32.65 11.35
N SER A 8 49.75 -31.37 11.70
CA SER A 8 49.12 -30.95 12.94
C SER A 8 47.60 -31.23 13.00
N PRO A 9 47.02 -31.48 14.20
CA PRO A 9 45.59 -31.79 14.36
C PRO A 9 44.63 -30.67 13.90
N ALA A 10 45.10 -29.46 13.75
CA ALA A 10 44.34 -28.32 13.31
C ALA A 10 43.85 -28.41 11.84
N ALA A 11 44.59 -29.10 10.98
CA ALA A 11 44.24 -29.26 9.56
C ALA A 11 43.09 -30.25 9.35
N ARG A 12 42.93 -31.23 10.23
CA ARG A 12 41.80 -32.19 10.17
C ARG A 12 40.47 -31.58 10.63
N ARG A 13 40.50 -30.72 11.65
CA ARG A 13 39.28 -30.02 12.13
C ARG A 13 38.73 -29.01 11.11
N ARG A 14 39.56 -28.32 10.36
CA ARG A 14 39.14 -27.39 9.30
C ARG A 14 38.44 -28.07 8.12
N ARG A 15 38.89 -29.28 7.73
CA ARG A 15 38.23 -30.06 6.64
C ARG A 15 36.88 -30.62 7.06
N SER A 16 36.71 -31.08 8.29
CA SER A 16 35.41 -31.55 8.81
C SER A 16 34.40 -30.43 8.95
N LEU A 17 34.80 -29.22 9.36
CA LEU A 17 33.93 -28.05 9.44
C LEU A 17 33.47 -27.53 8.07
N LEU A 18 34.36 -27.62 7.05
CA LEU A 18 34.01 -27.23 5.68
C LEU A 18 33.01 -28.20 5.04
N LEU A 19 33.09 -29.50 5.32
CA LEU A 19 32.18 -30.50 4.81
C LEU A 19 30.78 -30.39 5.47
N VAL A 20 30.70 -30.07 6.76
CA VAL A 20 29.43 -29.81 7.45
C VAL A 20 28.78 -28.52 6.95
N ALA A 21 29.55 -27.47 6.67
CA ALA A 21 28.98 -26.23 6.13
C ALA A 21 28.49 -26.39 4.68
N LEU A 22 29.14 -27.19 3.86
CA LEU A 22 28.70 -27.52 2.50
C LEU A 22 27.43 -28.42 2.50
N ALA A 23 27.30 -29.36 3.42
CA ALA A 23 26.10 -30.18 3.56
C ALA A 23 24.88 -29.37 4.06
N ALA A 24 25.09 -28.43 4.97
CA ALA A 24 24.05 -27.52 5.42
C ALA A 24 23.60 -26.55 4.31
N PHE A 25 24.51 -26.09 3.44
CA PHE A 25 24.19 -25.25 2.29
C PHE A 25 23.42 -26.01 1.19
N ALA A 26 23.77 -27.29 0.93
CA ALA A 26 23.08 -28.13 -0.04
C ALA A 26 21.65 -28.48 0.40
N LEU A 27 21.40 -28.72 1.68
CA LEU A 27 20.06 -28.96 2.24
C LEU A 27 19.18 -27.70 2.26
N GLY A 28 19.76 -26.51 2.41
CA GLY A 28 19.03 -25.23 2.37
C GLY A 28 18.54 -24.84 0.97
N VAL A 29 19.24 -25.24 -0.08
CA VAL A 29 18.89 -24.89 -1.47
C VAL A 29 17.73 -25.76 -2.03
N VAL A 30 17.54 -26.97 -1.52
CA VAL A 30 16.46 -27.88 -2.00
C VAL A 30 15.08 -27.51 -1.40
N ALA A 31 15.05 -26.86 -0.23
CA ALA A 31 13.78 -26.47 0.41
C ALA A 31 13.10 -25.22 -0.18
N GLY A 32 13.78 -24.48 -1.07
CA GLY A 32 13.32 -23.17 -1.58
C GLY A 32 12.48 -23.20 -2.86
N THR A 33 12.30 -24.36 -3.52
CA THR A 33 11.68 -24.45 -4.87
C THR A 33 10.31 -25.11 -4.91
N ALA A 34 9.70 -25.44 -3.78
CA ALA A 34 8.35 -25.98 -3.77
C ALA A 34 7.34 -24.93 -4.27
N PRO A 35 6.45 -25.25 -5.22
CA PRO A 35 5.38 -24.37 -5.60
C PRO A 35 4.48 -24.09 -4.39
N TRP A 36 3.86 -22.90 -4.36
CA TRP A 36 2.92 -22.48 -3.33
C TRP A 36 1.65 -23.35 -3.36
N SER A 37 1.73 -24.55 -2.80
CA SER A 37 0.62 -25.50 -2.63
C SER A 37 0.29 -25.59 -1.14
N GLY A 38 -0.50 -24.64 -0.64
CA GLY A 38 -1.15 -24.71 0.66
C GLY A 38 -2.63 -24.88 0.42
N ASP A 39 -3.19 -26.06 0.70
CA ASP A 39 -4.63 -26.28 0.73
C ASP A 39 -5.30 -25.30 1.70
N PRO A 40 -6.43 -24.70 1.32
CA PRO A 40 -7.20 -23.86 2.23
C PRO A 40 -7.81 -24.75 3.31
N ARG A 41 -7.42 -24.58 4.58
CA ARG A 41 -8.12 -25.18 5.70
C ARG A 41 -9.56 -24.65 5.73
N PRO A 42 -10.58 -25.51 5.76
CA PRO A 42 -11.96 -25.07 5.92
C PRO A 42 -12.26 -24.91 7.41
N ASP A 43 -11.96 -23.73 8.00
CA ASP A 43 -12.60 -23.40 9.29
C ASP A 43 -12.62 -21.90 9.51
N ALA A 44 -13.80 -21.46 10.00
CA ALA A 44 -14.17 -20.09 10.38
C ALA A 44 -14.40 -19.10 9.23
N ARG A 45 -15.15 -19.47 8.18
CA ARG A 45 -15.90 -18.50 7.40
C ARG A 45 -17.04 -17.92 8.25
N ARG A 46 -16.76 -16.91 9.05
CA ARG A 46 -17.75 -15.83 9.20
C ARG A 46 -17.88 -15.23 7.80
N GLN A 47 -18.95 -15.57 7.11
CA GLN A 47 -19.34 -14.95 5.86
C GLN A 47 -19.54 -13.46 6.16
N ALA A 48 -18.50 -12.66 5.94
CA ALA A 48 -18.69 -11.23 5.78
C ALA A 48 -19.67 -11.09 4.61
N ALA A 49 -20.78 -10.41 4.84
CA ALA A 49 -21.75 -10.12 3.80
C ALA A 49 -20.98 -9.56 2.59
N PRO A 50 -21.27 -10.02 1.36
CA PRO A 50 -20.54 -9.57 0.19
C PRO A 50 -20.66 -8.07 0.11
N VAL A 51 -19.53 -7.37 0.17
CA VAL A 51 -19.47 -5.94 -0.13
C VAL A 51 -20.02 -5.80 -1.55
N ALA A 52 -21.21 -5.23 -1.69
CA ALA A 52 -21.88 -5.10 -2.96
C ALA A 52 -21.03 -4.18 -3.86
N SER A 53 -20.15 -4.79 -4.64
CA SER A 53 -19.34 -4.08 -5.63
C SER A 53 -20.26 -3.63 -6.76
N THR A 54 -20.16 -2.37 -7.19
CA THR A 54 -20.81 -1.87 -8.42
C THR A 54 -20.64 -2.94 -9.51
N PRO A 55 -21.71 -3.41 -10.16
CA PRO A 55 -21.62 -4.46 -11.17
C PRO A 55 -20.56 -4.18 -12.23
N ALA A 56 -19.79 -5.17 -12.62
CA ALA A 56 -18.71 -5.01 -13.58
C ALA A 56 -19.10 -4.27 -14.88
N PRO A 57 -20.33 -4.46 -15.43
CA PRO A 57 -20.79 -3.68 -16.59
C PRO A 57 -20.92 -2.17 -16.32
N GLN A 58 -21.42 -1.77 -15.15
CA GLN A 58 -21.59 -0.35 -14.82
C GLN A 58 -20.22 0.36 -14.61
N ARG A 59 -19.24 -0.36 -14.07
CA ARG A 59 -17.86 0.16 -13.94
C ARG A 59 -17.21 0.37 -15.30
N ARG A 60 -17.40 -0.57 -16.23
CA ARG A 60 -16.91 -0.44 -17.62
C ARG A 60 -17.55 0.73 -18.33
N ALA A 61 -18.87 0.88 -18.25
CA ALA A 61 -19.60 2.00 -18.86
C ALA A 61 -19.16 3.37 -18.31
N ALA A 62 -18.74 3.48 -17.07
CA ALA A 62 -18.24 4.72 -16.49
C ALA A 62 -16.87 5.12 -17.08
N VAL A 63 -15.97 4.17 -17.27
CA VAL A 63 -14.64 4.44 -17.83
C VAL A 63 -14.69 4.72 -19.34
N ASP A 64 -15.62 4.08 -20.05
CA ASP A 64 -15.76 4.24 -21.51
C ASP A 64 -16.22 5.64 -21.92
N ARG A 65 -16.81 6.41 -20.99
CA ARG A 65 -17.13 7.83 -21.18
C ARG A 65 -15.93 8.77 -21.03
N LEU A 66 -14.78 8.26 -20.66
CA LEU A 66 -13.54 9.04 -20.51
C LEU A 66 -12.64 8.87 -21.73
N ALA A 67 -12.12 9.98 -22.24
CA ALA A 67 -11.03 9.95 -23.21
C ALA A 67 -9.77 9.34 -22.57
N LEU A 68 -8.87 8.76 -23.37
CA LEU A 68 -7.66 8.10 -22.88
C LEU A 68 -6.81 8.96 -21.93
N PRO A 69 -6.57 10.28 -22.19
CA PRO A 69 -5.85 11.13 -21.22
C PRO A 69 -6.56 11.25 -19.86
N GLN A 70 -7.88 11.16 -19.86
CA GLN A 70 -8.68 11.19 -18.64
C GLN A 70 -8.62 9.84 -17.90
N GLN A 71 -8.64 8.73 -18.63
CA GLN A 71 -8.46 7.39 -18.03
C GLN A 71 -7.10 7.28 -17.36
N VAL A 72 -6.01 7.70 -18.02
CA VAL A 72 -4.67 7.77 -17.40
C VAL A 72 -4.67 8.66 -16.17
N GLY A 73 -5.34 9.81 -16.23
CA GLY A 73 -5.44 10.72 -15.09
C GLY A 73 -6.13 10.12 -13.86
N GLN A 74 -7.07 9.16 -14.03
CA GLN A 74 -7.69 8.49 -12.90
C GLN A 74 -6.72 7.60 -12.10
N LEU A 75 -5.52 7.33 -12.63
CA LEU A 75 -4.50 6.51 -11.97
C LEU A 75 -3.52 7.35 -11.14
N ILE A 76 -3.70 8.67 -11.02
CA ILE A 76 -2.73 9.57 -10.39
C ILE A 76 -3.37 10.35 -9.24
N LEU A 77 -2.83 10.16 -8.04
CA LEU A 77 -3.09 10.99 -6.86
C LEU A 77 -1.88 11.90 -6.68
N LEU A 78 -2.07 13.21 -6.85
CA LEU A 78 -0.98 14.18 -6.87
C LEU A 78 -0.85 14.98 -5.57
N ARG A 79 0.36 15.44 -5.27
CA ARG A 79 0.64 16.41 -4.21
C ARG A 79 0.78 17.83 -4.77
N PHE A 80 0.45 18.80 -3.93
CA PHE A 80 0.79 20.21 -4.13
C PHE A 80 1.15 20.85 -2.78
N THR A 81 1.74 22.03 -2.79
CA THR A 81 2.12 22.78 -1.58
C THR A 81 1.17 23.94 -1.34
N GLY A 82 1.03 24.33 -0.07
CA GLY A 82 0.25 25.48 0.37
C GLY A 82 -1.23 25.18 0.66
N THR A 83 -1.87 26.13 1.30
CA THR A 83 -3.23 26.00 1.86
C THR A 83 -4.35 26.28 0.86
N VAL A 84 -4.00 26.62 -0.38
CA VAL A 84 -4.93 26.89 -1.50
C VAL A 84 -4.59 26.02 -2.69
N ALA A 85 -5.61 25.43 -3.34
CA ALA A 85 -5.40 24.60 -4.52
C ALA A 85 -4.82 25.44 -5.68
N PRO A 86 -3.60 25.13 -6.18
CA PRO A 86 -2.99 25.87 -7.28
C PRO A 86 -3.78 25.73 -8.59
N GLY A 87 -3.55 26.68 -9.52
CA GLY A 87 -4.23 26.69 -10.81
C GLY A 87 -4.07 25.39 -11.60
N TYR A 88 -2.86 24.83 -11.63
CA TYR A 88 -2.58 23.59 -12.35
C TYR A 88 -3.33 22.37 -11.76
N VAL A 89 -3.48 22.29 -10.43
CA VAL A 89 -4.25 21.21 -9.75
C VAL A 89 -5.71 21.32 -10.14
N ARG A 90 -6.29 22.54 -10.05
CA ARG A 90 -7.69 22.78 -10.44
C ARG A 90 -7.92 22.46 -11.93
N ALA A 91 -6.98 22.82 -12.80
CA ALA A 91 -7.03 22.52 -14.22
C ALA A 91 -6.98 20.99 -14.48
N ALA A 92 -6.06 20.28 -13.82
CA ALA A 92 -5.97 18.81 -13.92
C ALA A 92 -7.26 18.12 -13.49
N LEU A 93 -7.86 18.52 -12.36
CA LEU A 93 -9.12 17.96 -11.87
C LEU A 93 -10.30 18.30 -12.80
N ARG A 94 -10.40 19.54 -13.30
CA ARG A 94 -11.44 19.96 -14.25
C ARG A 94 -11.37 19.16 -15.54
N ALA A 95 -10.17 18.95 -16.05
CA ALA A 95 -9.93 18.12 -17.22
C ALA A 95 -10.05 16.60 -16.95
N ARG A 96 -10.31 16.17 -15.70
CA ARG A 96 -10.33 14.78 -15.25
C ARG A 96 -8.99 14.05 -15.47
N ARG A 97 -7.87 14.78 -15.51
CA ARG A 97 -6.52 14.26 -15.72
C ARG A 97 -5.78 13.92 -14.42
N ALA A 98 -6.46 13.97 -13.27
CA ALA A 98 -5.99 13.48 -11.99
C ALA A 98 -7.16 12.81 -11.24
N ALA A 99 -6.86 11.75 -10.48
CA ALA A 99 -7.82 11.08 -9.60
C ALA A 99 -8.22 11.99 -8.44
N GLY A 100 -7.27 12.75 -7.91
CA GLY A 100 -7.43 13.60 -6.76
C GLY A 100 -6.10 14.14 -6.25
N ALA A 101 -6.07 14.50 -4.96
CA ALA A 101 -4.88 15.01 -4.30
C ALA A 101 -4.68 14.36 -2.93
N ILE A 102 -3.39 14.16 -2.56
CA ILE A 102 -2.97 13.90 -1.20
C ILE A 102 -2.57 15.22 -0.54
N LEU A 103 -3.01 15.41 0.71
CA LEU A 103 -2.71 16.58 1.53
C LEU A 103 -1.74 16.22 2.65
N PHE A 104 -0.80 17.10 2.89
CA PHE A 104 0.18 17.03 3.97
C PHE A 104 0.01 18.20 4.93
N ARG A 105 0.87 18.30 5.95
CA ARG A 105 0.78 19.38 6.96
C ARG A 105 0.83 20.79 6.37
N ASP A 106 1.57 21.00 5.29
CA ASP A 106 1.68 22.27 4.59
C ASP A 106 0.38 22.70 3.87
N ASN A 107 -0.60 21.79 3.77
CA ASN A 107 -1.92 22.08 3.23
C ASN A 107 -2.98 22.37 4.32
N VAL A 108 -2.62 22.24 5.61
CA VAL A 108 -3.59 22.22 6.71
C VAL A 108 -3.22 23.28 7.75
N ALA A 109 -4.03 24.33 7.86
CA ALA A 109 -3.85 25.40 8.83
C ALA A 109 -4.96 25.44 9.90
N ALA A 110 -6.24 25.38 9.46
CA ALA A 110 -7.41 25.45 10.33
C ALA A 110 -8.59 24.66 9.72
N PRO A 111 -9.61 24.26 10.50
CA PRO A 111 -10.79 23.56 9.96
C PRO A 111 -11.50 24.27 8.81
N GLU A 112 -11.70 25.58 8.93
CA GLU A 112 -12.37 26.43 7.92
C GLU A 112 -11.54 26.50 6.64
N GLN A 113 -10.22 26.70 6.77
CA GLN A 113 -9.29 26.74 5.64
C GLN A 113 -9.30 25.39 4.91
N LEU A 114 -9.23 24.27 5.64
CA LEU A 114 -9.22 22.94 5.04
C LEU A 114 -10.55 22.64 4.34
N ARG A 115 -11.70 23.03 4.91
CA ARG A 115 -13.00 22.95 4.22
C ARG A 115 -13.04 23.77 2.93
N ALA A 116 -12.46 24.98 2.94
CA ALA A 116 -12.38 25.83 1.76
C ALA A 116 -11.52 25.18 0.68
N LEU A 117 -10.34 24.63 1.04
CA LEU A 117 -9.42 23.93 0.15
C LEU A 117 -10.10 22.69 -0.48
N THR A 118 -10.65 21.80 0.32
CA THR A 118 -11.31 20.57 -0.18
C THR A 118 -12.56 20.87 -1.02
N SER A 119 -13.28 21.94 -0.67
CA SER A 119 -14.41 22.42 -1.48
C SER A 119 -13.94 22.97 -2.83
N ALA A 120 -12.82 23.68 -2.88
CA ALA A 120 -12.22 24.13 -4.15
C ALA A 120 -11.77 22.96 -5.03
N LEU A 121 -11.18 21.91 -4.45
CA LEU A 121 -10.82 20.69 -5.17
C LEU A 121 -12.08 19.99 -5.73
N ARG A 122 -13.15 19.88 -4.95
CA ARG A 122 -14.41 19.27 -5.40
C ARG A 122 -15.11 20.09 -6.49
N ARG A 123 -15.14 21.42 -6.36
CA ARG A 123 -15.71 22.29 -7.41
C ARG A 123 -14.92 22.25 -8.71
N ALA A 124 -13.62 21.95 -8.65
CA ALA A 124 -12.81 21.73 -9.86
C ALA A 124 -13.29 20.55 -10.71
N GLY A 125 -13.98 19.57 -10.10
CA GLY A 125 -14.71 18.54 -10.84
C GLY A 125 -14.36 17.10 -10.47
N GLY A 126 -15.21 16.17 -10.90
CA GLY A 126 -14.93 14.73 -10.95
C GLY A 126 -15.00 13.97 -9.63
N ARG A 127 -15.53 14.53 -8.53
CA ARG A 127 -15.49 13.91 -7.20
C ARG A 127 -14.06 13.42 -6.87
N PRO A 128 -13.08 14.32 -6.70
CA PRO A 128 -11.70 13.92 -6.50
C PRO A 128 -11.54 13.11 -5.21
N VAL A 129 -10.60 12.16 -5.24
CA VAL A 129 -10.03 11.59 -4.02
C VAL A 129 -9.29 12.70 -3.29
N VAL A 130 -9.60 12.92 -2.02
CA VAL A 130 -8.82 13.80 -1.13
C VAL A 130 -8.32 12.91 -0.01
N ALA A 131 -7.01 12.66 0.00
CA ALA A 131 -6.37 11.72 0.91
C ALA A 131 -5.48 12.43 1.93
N VAL A 132 -5.33 11.81 3.10
CA VAL A 132 -4.37 12.18 4.15
C VAL A 132 -3.83 10.95 4.85
N ASP A 133 -2.65 11.07 5.49
CA ASP A 133 -2.18 10.12 6.49
C ASP A 133 -2.74 10.53 7.87
N GLN A 134 -3.63 9.72 8.39
CA GLN A 134 -4.23 9.94 9.71
C GLN A 134 -4.16 8.62 10.50
N GLU A 135 -2.94 8.24 10.92
CA GLU A 135 -2.69 6.99 11.65
C GLU A 135 -2.94 7.15 13.15
N GLY A 136 -2.66 8.33 13.65
CA GLY A 136 -2.62 8.65 15.07
C GLY A 136 -1.20 8.94 15.58
N GLY A 137 -1.09 9.46 16.78
CA GLY A 137 0.19 9.81 17.38
C GLY A 137 1.01 10.78 16.51
N ALA A 138 2.20 10.36 16.11
CA ALA A 138 3.13 11.19 15.32
C ALA A 138 2.67 11.42 13.87
N VAL A 139 1.94 10.47 13.27
CA VAL A 139 1.45 10.57 11.89
C VAL A 139 -0.03 10.96 11.88
N ARG A 140 -0.24 12.26 12.01
CA ARG A 140 -1.56 12.89 12.09
C ARG A 140 -1.55 14.20 11.32
N ILE A 141 -2.00 14.16 10.07
CA ILE A 141 -1.96 15.32 9.17
C ILE A 141 -2.96 16.40 9.60
N VAL A 142 -4.15 16.01 10.05
CA VAL A 142 -5.18 16.93 10.58
C VAL A 142 -5.09 16.94 12.11
N PRO A 143 -4.43 17.94 12.72
CA PRO A 143 -4.00 17.87 14.12
C PRO A 143 -5.15 17.91 15.14
N TRP A 144 -6.31 18.44 14.78
CA TRP A 144 -7.51 18.44 15.64
C TRP A 144 -8.38 17.20 15.47
N ALA A 145 -8.16 16.37 14.43
CA ALA A 145 -8.89 15.13 14.25
C ALA A 145 -8.21 13.97 15.02
N PRO A 146 -9.00 13.03 15.60
CA PRO A 146 -8.44 11.81 16.17
C PRO A 146 -7.74 10.92 15.11
N PRO A 147 -7.01 9.88 15.53
CA PRO A 147 -6.63 9.53 16.91
C PRO A 147 -5.49 10.42 17.42
N ALA A 148 -5.58 10.87 18.66
CA ALA A 148 -4.50 11.63 19.29
C ALA A 148 -3.33 10.74 19.72
N VAL A 149 -3.65 9.50 20.14
CA VAL A 149 -2.69 8.53 20.66
C VAL A 149 -2.13 7.62 19.57
N SER A 150 -0.96 7.03 19.83
CA SER A 150 -0.28 6.12 18.91
C SER A 150 -1.06 4.81 18.69
N ALA A 151 -0.79 4.10 17.60
CA ALA A 151 -1.45 2.84 17.30
C ALA A 151 -1.32 1.78 18.42
N PRO A 152 -0.15 1.56 19.06
CA PRO A 152 -0.06 0.66 20.21
C PRO A 152 -0.96 1.08 21.38
N ALA A 153 -1.05 2.37 21.67
CA ALA A 153 -1.91 2.87 22.76
C ALA A 153 -3.40 2.67 22.44
N GLN A 154 -3.83 2.87 21.20
CA GLN A 154 -5.19 2.55 20.73
C GLN A 154 -5.51 1.06 20.91
N ALA A 155 -4.59 0.16 20.51
CA ALA A 155 -4.76 -1.28 20.65
C ALA A 155 -4.85 -1.70 22.11
N SER A 156 -3.95 -1.20 22.98
CA SER A 156 -3.94 -1.49 24.43
C SER A 156 -5.21 -1.00 25.13
N ALA A 157 -5.77 0.13 24.70
CA ALA A 157 -7.01 0.67 25.25
C ALA A 157 -8.29 0.01 24.68
N GLY A 158 -8.18 -0.83 23.64
CA GLY A 158 -9.33 -1.40 22.94
C GLY A 158 -10.15 -0.37 22.17
N SER A 159 -9.60 0.83 21.91
CA SER A 159 -10.34 1.96 21.34
C SER A 159 -10.26 2.07 19.81
N VAL A 160 -9.49 1.21 19.13
CA VAL A 160 -9.14 1.32 17.70
C VAL A 160 -10.34 1.61 16.80
N ARG A 161 -11.44 0.85 16.97
CA ARG A 161 -12.65 1.05 16.14
C ARG A 161 -13.30 2.41 16.39
N ALA A 162 -13.46 2.78 17.67
CA ALA A 162 -14.08 4.05 18.05
C ALA A 162 -13.23 5.25 17.60
N ASP A 163 -11.92 5.17 17.79
CA ASP A 163 -10.97 6.20 17.36
C ASP A 163 -10.98 6.38 15.84
N ALA A 164 -10.97 5.28 15.07
CA ALA A 164 -11.06 5.32 13.62
C ALA A 164 -12.40 5.90 13.13
N GLU A 165 -13.52 5.56 13.79
CA GLU A 165 -14.83 6.12 13.47
C GLU A 165 -14.90 7.62 13.76
N ALA A 166 -14.39 8.06 14.91
CA ALA A 166 -14.32 9.47 15.27
C ALA A 166 -13.41 10.26 14.30
N ALA A 167 -12.24 9.68 13.96
CA ALA A 167 -11.34 10.23 12.95
C ALA A 167 -12.03 10.39 11.59
N ALA A 168 -12.71 9.37 11.12
CA ALA A 168 -13.43 9.39 9.86
C ALA A 168 -14.51 10.49 9.83
N ARG A 169 -15.30 10.63 10.89
CA ARG A 169 -16.31 11.71 10.99
C ARG A 169 -15.64 13.10 10.93
N ALA A 170 -14.57 13.30 11.71
CA ALA A 170 -13.83 14.57 11.72
C ALA A 170 -13.23 14.88 10.35
N LEU A 171 -12.59 13.93 9.69
CA LEU A 171 -12.00 14.12 8.35
C LEU A 171 -13.06 14.36 7.28
N ARG A 172 -14.19 13.64 7.34
CA ARG A 172 -15.30 13.81 6.42
C ARG A 172 -15.92 15.21 6.54
N SER A 173 -16.02 15.76 7.76
CA SER A 173 -16.57 17.10 7.99
C SER A 173 -15.77 18.22 7.31
N VAL A 174 -14.48 17.97 7.04
CA VAL A 174 -13.60 18.87 6.30
C VAL A 174 -13.34 18.40 4.86
N GLY A 175 -14.10 17.41 4.36
CA GLY A 175 -14.11 17.01 2.96
C GLY A 175 -13.02 16.01 2.54
N ILE A 176 -12.31 15.40 3.47
CA ILE A 176 -11.41 14.26 3.21
C ILE A 176 -12.24 13.02 2.89
N THR A 177 -11.80 12.21 1.92
CA THR A 177 -12.52 11.03 1.44
C THR A 177 -11.77 9.72 1.63
N VAL A 178 -10.44 9.77 1.78
CA VAL A 178 -9.56 8.61 1.96
C VAL A 178 -8.59 8.90 3.10
N SER A 179 -8.40 7.93 3.99
CA SER A 179 -7.29 7.91 4.95
C SER A 179 -6.30 6.82 4.54
N LEU A 180 -5.02 7.17 4.48
CA LEU A 180 -3.94 6.21 4.29
C LEU A 180 -3.60 5.57 5.65
N ALA A 181 -4.59 4.93 6.24
CA ALA A 181 -4.58 4.19 7.50
C ALA A 181 -5.66 3.08 7.44
N PRO A 182 -5.50 1.98 8.16
CA PRO A 182 -4.52 1.69 9.21
C PRO A 182 -3.18 1.16 8.71
N VAL A 183 -2.15 1.21 9.60
CA VAL A 183 -0.89 0.49 9.44
C VAL A 183 -1.10 -0.95 9.90
N GLY A 184 -1.13 -1.89 8.95
CA GLY A 184 -1.31 -3.32 9.19
C GLY A 184 0.02 -4.08 9.30
N ASP A 185 1.15 -3.37 9.38
CA ASP A 185 2.47 -3.99 9.52
C ASP A 185 2.68 -4.57 10.91
N VAL A 186 3.46 -5.66 11.00
CA VAL A 186 3.82 -6.31 12.27
C VAL A 186 5.32 -6.15 12.50
N PRO A 187 5.78 -5.29 13.43
CA PRO A 187 7.20 -5.16 13.76
C PRO A 187 7.78 -6.51 14.17
N SER A 188 8.78 -7.00 13.45
CA SER A 188 9.32 -8.34 13.62
C SER A 188 10.84 -8.35 13.82
N VAL A 189 11.46 -7.17 13.89
CA VAL A 189 12.89 -6.96 14.13
C VAL A 189 13.09 -5.83 15.12
N ALA A 190 14.17 -5.91 15.90
CA ALA A 190 14.60 -4.79 16.73
C ALA A 190 14.97 -3.60 15.82
N GLY A 191 14.58 -2.39 16.21
CA GLY A 191 14.81 -1.19 15.39
C GLY A 191 13.98 -1.15 14.11
N SER A 192 12.80 -1.78 14.09
CA SER A 192 11.89 -1.67 12.95
C SER A 192 11.64 -0.21 12.57
N ALA A 193 11.69 0.10 11.28
CA ALA A 193 11.47 1.44 10.73
C ALA A 193 10.04 1.99 10.99
N LEU A 194 9.13 1.14 11.45
CA LEU A 194 7.76 1.53 11.79
C LEU A 194 7.66 2.36 13.08
N GLY A 195 8.60 2.20 14.01
CA GLY A 195 8.52 2.86 15.33
C GLY A 195 7.19 2.55 16.03
N GLY A 196 6.52 3.58 16.55
CA GLY A 196 5.22 3.48 17.23
C GLY A 196 4.00 3.54 16.30
N ARG A 197 4.12 3.24 15.00
CA ARG A 197 3.03 3.33 14.02
C ARG A 197 2.20 2.04 13.90
N ALA A 198 2.76 0.89 14.23
CA ALA A 198 2.06 -0.40 14.19
C ALA A 198 1.29 -0.66 15.48
N PHE A 199 0.18 -1.37 15.40
CA PHE A 199 -0.66 -1.68 16.58
C PHE A 199 0.03 -2.61 17.56
N SER A 200 0.73 -3.65 17.09
CA SER A 200 1.41 -4.65 17.92
C SER A 200 2.46 -5.41 17.11
N SER A 201 3.44 -5.99 17.81
CA SER A 201 4.33 -7.02 17.30
C SER A 201 3.70 -8.43 17.32
N ASP A 202 2.59 -8.61 18.03
CA ASP A 202 1.77 -9.82 17.97
C ASP A 202 0.86 -9.76 16.71
N PRO A 203 0.96 -10.75 15.79
CA PRO A 203 0.18 -10.73 14.56
C PRO A 203 -1.33 -10.95 14.77
N GLY A 204 -1.75 -11.55 15.89
CA GLY A 204 -3.16 -11.69 16.26
C GLY A 204 -3.74 -10.34 16.65
N ILE A 205 -3.11 -9.66 17.62
CA ILE A 205 -3.51 -8.31 18.06
C ILE A 205 -3.48 -7.32 16.90
N ALA A 206 -2.43 -7.35 16.06
CA ALA A 206 -2.33 -6.49 14.89
C ALA A 206 -3.46 -6.75 13.88
N SER A 207 -3.86 -8.01 13.69
CA SER A 207 -4.96 -8.40 12.78
C SER A 207 -6.31 -7.88 13.28
N ASP A 208 -6.62 -8.12 14.55
CA ASP A 208 -7.88 -7.68 15.17
C ASP A 208 -8.00 -6.15 15.17
N ALA A 209 -6.92 -5.46 15.53
CA ALA A 209 -6.86 -4.00 15.50
C ALA A 209 -7.00 -3.43 14.08
N THR A 210 -6.35 -4.06 13.09
CA THR A 210 -6.46 -3.64 11.68
C THR A 210 -7.88 -3.80 11.16
N ALA A 211 -8.55 -4.92 11.45
CA ALA A 211 -9.95 -5.14 11.08
C ALA A 211 -10.88 -4.13 11.77
N ALA A 212 -10.71 -3.91 13.07
CA ALA A 212 -11.48 -2.94 13.84
C ALA A 212 -11.32 -1.51 13.31
N ALA A 213 -10.09 -1.11 12.93
CA ALA A 213 -9.83 0.18 12.30
C ALA A 213 -10.59 0.32 10.96
N VAL A 214 -10.52 -0.69 10.08
CA VAL A 214 -11.26 -0.69 8.80
C VAL A 214 -12.76 -0.53 9.02
N GLU A 215 -13.33 -1.22 10.01
CA GLU A 215 -14.74 -1.08 10.38
C GLU A 215 -15.07 0.33 10.87
N GLY A 216 -14.23 0.92 11.73
CA GLY A 216 -14.40 2.28 12.24
C GLY A 216 -14.35 3.32 11.11
N TRP A 217 -13.35 3.26 10.22
CA TRP A 217 -13.24 4.14 9.06
C TRP A 217 -14.49 4.07 8.19
N ARG A 218 -14.99 2.84 7.93
CA ARG A 218 -16.22 2.62 7.17
C ARG A 218 -17.44 3.24 7.85
N ALA A 219 -17.60 3.04 9.16
CA ALA A 219 -18.72 3.58 9.94
C ALA A 219 -18.73 5.11 9.92
N GLY A 220 -17.58 5.78 10.00
CA GLY A 220 -17.44 7.23 9.90
C GLY A 220 -17.53 7.78 8.46
N GLY A 221 -17.46 6.92 7.44
CA GLY A 221 -17.70 7.28 6.04
C GLY A 221 -16.48 7.85 5.30
N VAL A 222 -15.26 7.43 5.66
CA VAL A 222 -14.00 7.68 4.95
C VAL A 222 -13.39 6.34 4.55
N ALA A 223 -12.85 6.24 3.34
CA ALA A 223 -12.21 5.03 2.86
C ALA A 223 -10.89 4.77 3.60
N ALA A 224 -10.76 3.57 4.16
CA ALA A 224 -9.52 3.10 4.78
C ALA A 224 -8.51 2.59 3.74
N THR A 225 -7.23 2.62 4.07
CA THR A 225 -6.13 2.03 3.30
C THR A 225 -5.25 1.20 4.22
N ALA A 226 -5.27 -0.12 4.11
CA ALA A 226 -4.34 -0.97 4.86
C ALA A 226 -2.94 -0.90 4.24
N LYS A 227 -1.88 -0.68 5.05
CA LYS A 227 -0.51 -0.46 4.58
C LYS A 227 0.54 -1.05 5.52
N HIS A 228 1.74 -1.41 5.03
CA HIS A 228 2.28 -1.35 3.68
C HIS A 228 2.45 -2.78 3.15
N PHE A 229 1.54 -3.23 2.31
CA PHE A 229 1.52 -4.62 1.80
C PHE A 229 2.83 -4.99 1.09
N PRO A 230 3.40 -6.19 1.26
CA PRO A 230 2.92 -7.35 2.01
C PRO A 230 3.31 -7.38 3.51
N GLY A 231 3.80 -6.28 4.08
CA GLY A 231 4.19 -6.11 5.47
C GLY A 231 5.61 -5.58 5.62
N LEU A 232 5.75 -4.33 6.08
CA LEU A 232 7.04 -3.62 6.23
C LEU A 232 7.72 -3.87 7.58
N GLY A 233 7.11 -4.67 8.47
CA GLY A 233 7.56 -4.84 9.85
C GLY A 233 8.96 -5.42 10.04
N GLY A 234 9.48 -6.11 9.04
CA GLY A 234 10.86 -6.63 9.01
C GLY A 234 11.92 -5.64 8.50
N ALA A 235 11.55 -4.41 8.13
CA ALA A 235 12.49 -3.40 7.65
C ALA A 235 13.09 -2.59 8.81
N THR A 236 14.39 -2.33 8.77
CA THR A 236 15.11 -1.40 9.66
C THR A 236 15.34 -0.04 9.02
N VAL A 237 15.10 0.09 7.73
CA VAL A 237 15.18 1.34 6.96
C VAL A 237 13.79 1.68 6.43
N ASN A 238 13.35 2.93 6.61
CA ASN A 238 12.14 3.42 5.96
C ASN A 238 12.38 3.50 4.44
N THR A 239 11.45 2.98 3.65
CA THR A 239 11.55 2.98 2.19
C THR A 239 11.55 4.37 1.57
N ASP A 240 11.09 5.39 2.30
CA ASP A 240 11.25 6.80 1.92
C ASP A 240 12.72 7.25 1.95
N ASP A 241 13.53 6.67 2.86
CA ASP A 241 14.92 7.06 3.11
C ASP A 241 15.93 6.21 2.34
N GLY A 242 15.54 4.98 1.93
CA GLY A 242 16.42 4.07 1.20
C GLY A 242 15.79 2.73 0.85
N PRO A 243 16.47 1.93 0.00
CA PRO A 243 16.06 0.57 -0.27
C PRO A 243 16.04 -0.30 0.99
N ALA A 244 15.00 -1.12 1.12
CA ALA A 244 14.85 -2.09 2.19
C ALA A 244 14.63 -3.49 1.62
N THR A 245 15.26 -4.50 2.24
CA THR A 245 15.08 -5.92 1.88
C THR A 245 14.58 -6.68 3.09
N ILE A 246 13.48 -7.39 2.95
CA ILE A 246 12.85 -8.16 4.03
C ILE A 246 13.15 -9.64 3.82
N MET A 247 14.12 -10.15 4.59
CA MET A 247 14.65 -11.50 4.51
C MET A 247 13.81 -12.52 5.31
N ARG A 248 12.50 -12.50 5.11
CA ARG A 248 11.57 -13.44 5.74
C ARG A 248 11.19 -14.55 4.78
N SER A 249 11.08 -15.79 5.32
CA SER A 249 10.59 -16.93 4.55
C SER A 249 9.10 -16.75 4.22
N ARG A 250 8.61 -17.49 3.23
CA ARG A 250 7.18 -17.50 2.89
C ARG A 250 6.30 -17.90 4.07
N MET A 251 6.74 -18.86 4.88
CA MET A 251 6.02 -19.29 6.07
C MET A 251 5.93 -18.19 7.12
N GLN A 252 7.00 -17.44 7.34
CA GLN A 252 7.01 -16.29 8.26
C GLN A 252 6.09 -15.17 7.74
N LEU A 253 6.16 -14.84 6.44
CA LEU A 253 5.27 -13.85 5.84
C LEU A 253 3.81 -14.25 6.01
N GLN A 254 3.45 -15.51 5.78
CA GLN A 254 2.09 -16.03 5.95
C GLN A 254 1.63 -16.02 7.40
N GLY A 255 2.48 -16.47 8.31
CA GLY A 255 2.13 -16.60 9.74
C GLY A 255 2.11 -15.28 10.49
N THR A 256 2.72 -14.23 9.93
CA THR A 256 2.90 -12.94 10.62
C THR A 256 2.42 -11.78 9.75
N ASP A 257 3.18 -11.45 8.70
CA ASP A 257 3.07 -10.18 7.97
C ASP A 257 1.77 -10.05 7.18
N LEU A 258 1.27 -11.15 6.59
CA LEU A 258 0.06 -11.15 5.77
C LEU A 258 -1.24 -11.19 6.59
N ARG A 259 -1.20 -11.65 7.85
CA ARG A 259 -2.41 -11.83 8.66
C ARG A 259 -3.24 -10.55 8.86
N PRO A 260 -2.65 -9.38 9.16
CA PRO A 260 -3.44 -8.15 9.29
C PRO A 260 -4.08 -7.72 7.95
N PHE A 261 -3.43 -8.01 6.81
CA PHE A 261 -4.00 -7.71 5.49
C PHE A 261 -5.14 -8.67 5.14
N GLU A 262 -5.05 -9.96 5.49
CA GLU A 262 -6.16 -10.91 5.40
C GLU A 262 -7.36 -10.44 6.23
N ALA A 263 -7.12 -9.98 7.46
CA ALA A 263 -8.13 -9.41 8.33
C ALA A 263 -8.75 -8.13 7.77
N ALA A 264 -7.94 -7.21 7.24
CA ALA A 264 -8.40 -5.99 6.58
C ALA A 264 -9.29 -6.30 5.35
N ILE A 265 -8.89 -7.27 4.52
CA ILE A 265 -9.66 -7.71 3.35
C ILE A 265 -10.98 -8.32 3.80
N GLY A 266 -10.98 -9.18 4.83
CA GLY A 266 -12.18 -9.74 5.46
C GLY A 266 -13.12 -8.68 6.00
N ALA A 267 -12.60 -7.59 6.57
CA ALA A 267 -13.37 -6.42 7.02
C ALA A 267 -13.86 -5.51 5.87
N GLY A 268 -13.47 -5.80 4.62
CA GLY A 268 -13.91 -5.06 3.43
C GLY A 268 -13.15 -3.76 3.20
N VAL A 269 -11.84 -3.73 3.45
CA VAL A 269 -11.00 -2.55 3.19
C VAL A 269 -11.08 -2.14 1.71
N PRO A 270 -11.37 -0.87 1.39
CA PRO A 270 -11.49 -0.42 0.00
C PRO A 270 -10.15 -0.21 -0.71
N LEU A 271 -9.08 0.12 0.02
CA LEU A 271 -7.74 0.30 -0.54
C LEU A 271 -6.71 -0.53 0.23
N VAL A 272 -5.71 -1.02 -0.52
CA VAL A 272 -4.47 -1.57 0.04
C VAL A 272 -3.30 -0.81 -0.58
N MET A 273 -2.41 -0.29 0.27
CA MET A 273 -1.17 0.34 -0.19
C MET A 273 -0.06 -0.70 -0.25
N VAL A 274 0.56 -0.81 -1.43
CA VAL A 274 1.73 -1.65 -1.64
C VAL A 274 3.01 -0.85 -1.42
N GLY A 275 3.90 -1.36 -0.55
CA GLY A 275 5.17 -0.71 -0.22
C GLY A 275 6.28 -0.94 -1.25
N HIS A 276 7.48 -0.44 -0.95
CA HIS A 276 8.63 -0.45 -1.88
C HIS A 276 9.79 -1.36 -1.41
N ALA A 277 9.61 -2.19 -0.39
CA ALA A 277 10.64 -3.13 0.02
C ALA A 277 10.76 -4.32 -0.95
N LEU A 278 11.94 -4.92 -1.01
CA LEU A 278 12.21 -6.18 -1.72
C LEU A 278 11.92 -7.35 -0.79
N TYR A 279 11.25 -8.37 -1.32
CA TYR A 279 10.92 -9.62 -0.59
C TYR A 279 11.43 -10.83 -1.39
N PRO A 280 12.69 -11.26 -1.21
CA PRO A 280 13.30 -12.32 -2.03
C PRO A 280 12.54 -13.65 -2.00
N ALA A 281 11.80 -13.94 -0.93
CA ALA A 281 10.95 -15.12 -0.83
C ALA A 281 9.72 -15.07 -1.75
N LEU A 282 9.29 -13.88 -2.22
CA LEU A 282 8.14 -13.68 -3.09
C LEU A 282 8.56 -13.31 -4.51
N ASP A 283 9.53 -12.39 -4.63
CA ASP A 283 10.14 -11.93 -5.88
C ASP A 283 11.57 -11.48 -5.58
N ARG A 284 12.55 -12.04 -6.28
CA ARG A 284 13.98 -11.75 -6.04
C ARG A 284 14.49 -10.51 -6.79
N GLU A 285 13.73 -10.05 -7.78
CA GLU A 285 14.19 -9.04 -8.73
C GLU A 285 13.50 -7.71 -8.54
N ARG A 286 12.24 -7.72 -8.07
CA ARG A 286 11.39 -6.54 -8.05
C ARG A 286 10.88 -6.21 -6.66
N ILE A 287 10.95 -4.93 -6.32
CA ILE A 287 10.31 -4.40 -5.10
C ILE A 287 8.80 -4.64 -5.15
N ALA A 288 8.15 -4.70 -4.00
CA ALA A 288 6.76 -5.13 -3.89
C ALA A 288 5.81 -4.36 -4.82
N SER A 289 5.93 -3.03 -4.91
CA SER A 289 5.09 -2.20 -5.77
C SER A 289 5.25 -2.46 -7.27
N GLN A 290 6.35 -3.08 -7.71
CA GLN A 290 6.67 -3.38 -9.10
C GLN A 290 6.63 -4.89 -9.40
N SER A 291 6.17 -5.71 -8.46
CA SER A 291 6.11 -7.16 -8.55
C SER A 291 4.69 -7.67 -8.84
N SER A 292 4.46 -8.21 -10.02
CA SER A 292 3.20 -8.90 -10.33
C SER A 292 2.98 -10.16 -9.48
N ALA A 293 4.07 -10.78 -8.98
CA ALA A 293 3.99 -11.88 -8.03
C ALA A 293 3.32 -11.45 -6.73
N ILE A 294 3.62 -10.22 -6.27
CA ILE A 294 3.09 -9.69 -5.02
C ILE A 294 1.71 -9.08 -5.25
N VAL A 295 1.54 -8.22 -6.26
CA VAL A 295 0.27 -7.50 -6.46
C VAL A 295 -0.80 -8.38 -7.10
N GLU A 296 -0.51 -9.04 -8.24
CA GLU A 296 -1.54 -9.82 -8.93
C GLU A 296 -1.68 -11.23 -8.36
N ARG A 297 -0.58 -11.99 -8.18
CA ARG A 297 -0.71 -13.39 -7.74
C ARG A 297 -1.02 -13.51 -6.25
N LEU A 298 -0.31 -12.76 -5.37
CA LEU A 298 -0.52 -12.85 -3.93
C LEU A 298 -1.75 -12.03 -3.49
N LEU A 299 -1.75 -10.70 -3.67
CA LEU A 299 -2.82 -9.84 -3.14
C LEU A 299 -4.17 -10.10 -3.82
N ARG A 300 -4.21 -10.07 -5.16
CA ARG A 300 -5.48 -10.27 -5.88
C ARG A 300 -5.87 -11.73 -6.04
N GLY A 301 -4.92 -12.59 -6.40
CA GLY A 301 -5.17 -14.01 -6.65
C GLY A 301 -5.46 -14.78 -5.37
N ARG A 302 -4.48 -14.84 -4.46
CA ARG A 302 -4.57 -15.66 -3.25
C ARG A 302 -5.42 -15.02 -2.15
N LEU A 303 -5.17 -13.74 -1.81
CA LEU A 303 -5.92 -13.06 -0.74
C LEU A 303 -7.28 -12.54 -1.21
N GLY A 304 -7.57 -12.60 -2.49
CA GLY A 304 -8.88 -12.26 -3.06
C GLY A 304 -9.21 -10.76 -3.06
N PHE A 305 -8.25 -9.86 -2.90
CA PHE A 305 -8.50 -8.42 -2.87
C PHE A 305 -9.05 -7.90 -4.20
N ARG A 306 -10.16 -7.17 -4.18
CA ARG A 306 -10.85 -6.63 -5.36
C ARG A 306 -10.93 -5.10 -5.39
N GLY A 307 -10.45 -4.44 -4.33
CA GLY A 307 -10.44 -2.98 -4.22
C GLY A 307 -9.30 -2.32 -5.00
N VAL A 308 -9.03 -1.06 -4.67
CA VAL A 308 -7.98 -0.24 -5.28
C VAL A 308 -6.63 -0.55 -4.64
N VAL A 309 -5.64 -0.94 -5.45
CA VAL A 309 -4.25 -1.01 -5.02
C VAL A 309 -3.59 0.33 -5.28
N VAL A 310 -3.23 1.04 -4.21
CA VAL A 310 -2.45 2.28 -4.29
C VAL A 310 -0.99 1.98 -3.99
N THR A 311 -0.06 2.64 -4.67
CA THR A 311 1.36 2.56 -4.31
C THR A 311 1.64 3.41 -3.08
N ASP A 312 2.71 3.11 -2.37
CA ASP A 312 3.38 4.10 -1.54
C ASP A 312 3.97 5.21 -2.41
N SER A 313 4.60 6.24 -1.82
CA SER A 313 5.17 7.37 -2.57
C SER A 313 6.10 6.90 -3.69
N MET A 314 5.77 7.24 -4.94
CA MET A 314 6.62 6.89 -6.07
C MET A 314 7.97 7.62 -6.07
N GLU A 315 8.09 8.69 -5.28
CA GLU A 315 9.32 9.44 -5.05
C GLU A 315 10.10 8.98 -3.80
N ALA A 316 9.64 7.91 -3.12
CA ALA A 316 10.42 7.22 -2.10
C ALA A 316 11.77 6.76 -2.66
N ARG A 317 12.85 6.89 -1.89
CA ARG A 317 14.21 6.53 -2.35
C ARG A 317 14.31 5.07 -2.80
N ALA A 318 13.58 4.16 -2.16
CA ALA A 318 13.51 2.76 -2.58
C ALA A 318 12.87 2.60 -3.96
N SER A 319 11.86 3.38 -4.30
CA SER A 319 11.23 3.39 -5.63
C SER A 319 12.17 4.00 -6.68
N LEU A 320 12.77 5.16 -6.38
CA LEU A 320 13.68 5.86 -7.29
C LEU A 320 14.99 5.10 -7.53
N ALA A 321 15.41 4.23 -6.62
CA ALA A 321 16.54 3.33 -6.83
C ALA A 321 16.31 2.34 -7.99
N THR A 322 15.07 2.15 -8.44
CA THR A 322 14.73 1.28 -9.58
C THR A 322 14.71 2.03 -10.92
N GLY A 323 14.84 3.36 -10.92
CA GLY A 323 14.83 4.22 -12.11
C GLY A 323 14.03 5.50 -11.92
N ALA A 324 13.92 6.30 -12.97
CA ALA A 324 13.13 7.53 -12.97
C ALA A 324 11.67 7.26 -12.57
N VAL A 325 11.03 8.25 -11.95
CA VAL A 325 9.65 8.13 -11.41
C VAL A 325 8.64 7.70 -12.47
N GLU A 326 8.81 8.10 -13.72
CA GLU A 326 7.96 7.71 -14.85
C GLU A 326 8.04 6.20 -15.10
N LEU A 327 9.26 5.65 -15.12
CA LEU A 327 9.51 4.23 -15.35
C LEU A 327 9.08 3.38 -14.15
N ALA A 328 9.35 3.85 -12.93
CA ALA A 328 8.88 3.21 -11.70
C ALA A 328 7.34 3.16 -11.67
N SER A 329 6.67 4.25 -12.08
CA SER A 329 5.20 4.35 -12.18
C SER A 329 4.63 3.40 -13.24
N GLU A 330 5.26 3.31 -14.41
CA GLU A 330 4.90 2.34 -15.44
C GLU A 330 4.95 0.91 -14.90
N ARG A 331 6.08 0.52 -14.28
CA ARG A 331 6.28 -0.82 -13.72
C ARG A 331 5.26 -1.15 -12.63
N ALA A 332 4.92 -0.17 -11.78
CA ALA A 332 3.92 -0.37 -10.73
C ALA A 332 2.52 -0.66 -11.32
N LEU A 333 2.11 0.08 -12.35
CA LEU A 333 0.84 -0.18 -13.04
C LEU A 333 0.86 -1.53 -13.78
N GLN A 334 1.97 -1.89 -14.43
CA GLN A 334 2.13 -3.19 -15.08
C GLN A 334 2.10 -4.34 -14.05
N ALA A 335 2.59 -4.12 -12.83
CA ALA A 335 2.53 -5.08 -11.74
C ALA A 335 1.15 -5.27 -11.13
N GLY A 336 0.18 -4.38 -11.43
CA GLY A 336 -1.20 -4.50 -10.95
C GLY A 336 -1.69 -3.39 -10.02
N ALA A 337 -0.88 -2.34 -9.75
CA ALA A 337 -1.33 -1.16 -9.04
C ALA A 337 -2.40 -0.39 -9.85
N ASP A 338 -3.35 0.24 -9.17
CA ASP A 338 -4.43 1.01 -9.79
C ASP A 338 -4.24 2.52 -9.63
N LEU A 339 -3.61 2.95 -8.55
CA LEU A 339 -3.47 4.34 -8.18
C LEU A 339 -2.03 4.63 -7.75
N LEU A 340 -1.40 5.57 -8.42
CA LEU A 340 -0.04 6.03 -8.12
C LEU A 340 -0.11 7.19 -7.13
N LEU A 341 0.62 7.10 -6.02
CA LEU A 341 0.79 8.20 -5.08
C LEU A 341 2.03 9.00 -5.48
N LEU A 342 1.82 10.17 -6.08
CA LEU A 342 2.90 11.10 -6.45
C LEU A 342 3.03 12.19 -5.39
N THR A 343 4.12 12.18 -4.64
CA THR A 343 4.42 13.14 -3.57
C THR A 343 5.49 14.16 -3.95
N GLY A 344 6.20 13.94 -5.06
CA GLY A 344 7.25 14.81 -5.57
C GLY A 344 6.72 16.06 -6.25
N ARG A 345 7.47 17.15 -6.12
CA ARG A 345 7.16 18.40 -6.83
C ARG A 345 7.44 18.21 -8.33
N GLY A 346 6.43 18.45 -9.16
CA GLY A 346 6.59 18.41 -10.62
C GLY A 346 6.44 17.03 -11.25
N SER A 347 6.39 15.93 -10.50
CA SER A 347 6.30 14.56 -11.06
C SER A 347 5.01 14.28 -11.82
N TYR A 348 3.92 14.96 -11.49
CA TYR A 348 2.61 14.72 -12.09
C TYR A 348 2.60 14.82 -13.63
N ALA A 349 3.11 15.90 -14.19
CA ALA A 349 3.02 16.15 -15.63
C ALA A 349 3.89 15.18 -16.46
N PRO A 350 5.18 14.93 -16.12
CA PRO A 350 6.00 13.92 -16.77
C PRO A 350 5.41 12.51 -16.69
N VAL A 351 4.96 12.06 -15.49
CA VAL A 351 4.36 10.74 -15.31
C VAL A 351 3.08 10.61 -16.15
N HIS A 352 2.17 11.59 -16.12
CA HIS A 352 0.97 11.55 -16.93
C HIS A 352 1.28 11.47 -18.45
N ALA A 353 2.24 12.26 -18.93
CA ALA A 353 2.65 12.26 -20.33
C ALA A 353 3.28 10.92 -20.75
N HIS A 354 4.17 10.35 -19.93
CA HIS A 354 4.80 9.06 -20.16
C HIS A 354 3.76 7.92 -20.25
N LEU A 355 2.87 7.82 -19.26
CA LEU A 355 1.83 6.79 -19.23
C LEU A 355 0.84 6.93 -20.40
N LEU A 356 0.51 8.16 -20.79
CA LEU A 356 -0.35 8.42 -21.93
C LEU A 356 0.30 7.99 -23.25
N ALA A 357 1.58 8.31 -23.44
CA ALA A 357 2.34 7.88 -24.61
C ALA A 357 2.43 6.34 -24.68
N LEU A 358 2.67 5.67 -23.56
CA LEU A 358 2.67 4.21 -23.48
C LEU A 358 1.28 3.62 -23.80
N ALA A 359 0.21 4.16 -23.24
CA ALA A 359 -1.15 3.67 -23.48
C ALA A 359 -1.61 3.88 -24.95
N ARG A 360 -1.04 4.85 -25.66
CA ARG A 360 -1.29 5.06 -27.10
C ARG A 360 -0.66 3.97 -27.95
N ARG A 361 0.55 3.51 -27.62
CA ARG A 361 1.32 2.53 -28.42
C ARG A 361 1.14 1.07 -27.99
N SER A 362 0.66 0.82 -26.74
CA SER A 362 0.49 -0.53 -26.19
C SER A 362 -0.97 -0.84 -25.87
N PRO A 363 -1.64 -1.72 -26.67
CA PRO A 363 -3.01 -2.14 -26.41
C PRO A 363 -3.19 -2.83 -25.06
N SER A 364 -2.21 -3.66 -24.63
CA SER A 364 -2.23 -4.34 -23.33
C SER A 364 -2.14 -3.35 -22.17
N PHE A 365 -1.27 -2.36 -22.26
CA PHE A 365 -1.17 -1.32 -21.23
C PHE A 365 -2.43 -0.42 -21.22
N ARG A 366 -3.02 -0.12 -22.37
CA ARG A 366 -4.31 0.58 -22.45
C ARG A 366 -5.43 -0.19 -21.75
N ALA A 367 -5.48 -1.50 -21.93
CA ALA A 367 -6.43 -2.36 -21.23
C ALA A 367 -6.22 -2.29 -19.69
N ARG A 368 -4.96 -2.31 -19.24
CA ARG A 368 -4.60 -2.14 -17.84
C ARG A 368 -5.05 -0.78 -17.28
N VAL A 369 -4.79 0.31 -18.02
CA VAL A 369 -5.25 1.66 -17.66
C VAL A 369 -6.77 1.69 -17.48
N ARG A 370 -7.52 1.11 -18.42
CA ARG A 370 -8.98 1.04 -18.37
C ARG A 370 -9.49 0.28 -17.14
N GLU A 371 -8.87 -0.83 -16.82
CA GLU A 371 -9.22 -1.65 -15.66
C GLU A 371 -8.97 -0.90 -14.34
N SER A 372 -7.80 -0.27 -14.20
CA SER A 372 -7.45 0.53 -13.02
C SER A 372 -8.36 1.74 -12.86
N ALA A 373 -8.60 2.48 -13.95
CA ALA A 373 -9.53 3.62 -13.94
C ALA A 373 -10.94 3.22 -13.51
N ALA A 374 -11.42 2.04 -13.92
CA ALA A 374 -12.72 1.53 -13.50
C ALA A 374 -12.81 1.29 -11.99
N ARG A 375 -11.74 0.76 -11.35
CA ARG A 375 -11.69 0.58 -9.89
C ARG A 375 -11.65 1.91 -9.16
N VAL A 376 -10.82 2.86 -9.62
CA VAL A 376 -10.73 4.19 -9.01
C VAL A 376 -12.05 4.97 -9.17
N LEU A 377 -12.71 4.89 -10.31
CA LEU A 377 -14.03 5.50 -10.49
C LEU A 377 -15.10 4.90 -9.58
N ALA A 378 -15.06 3.57 -9.34
CA ALA A 378 -15.94 2.92 -8.38
C ALA A 378 -15.70 3.41 -6.94
N LEU A 379 -14.43 3.54 -6.52
CA LEU A 379 -14.06 4.14 -5.23
C LEU A 379 -14.64 5.57 -5.09
N LYS A 380 -14.46 6.40 -6.12
CA LYS A 380 -14.98 7.78 -6.14
C LYS A 380 -16.50 7.84 -6.09
N ALA A 381 -17.19 6.92 -6.75
CA ALA A 381 -18.66 6.83 -6.75
C ALA A 381 -19.20 6.44 -5.36
N ALA A 382 -18.49 5.57 -4.63
CA ALA A 382 -18.82 5.18 -3.27
C ALA A 382 -18.64 6.32 -2.24
N GLY A 383 -18.01 7.44 -2.64
CA GLY A 383 -17.85 8.63 -1.79
C GLY A 383 -17.03 8.38 -0.52
N GLY A 384 -16.04 7.51 -0.60
CA GLY A 384 -15.25 7.06 0.56
C GLY A 384 -15.93 5.94 1.38
N ARG A 385 -17.09 5.47 0.98
CA ARG A 385 -17.69 4.24 1.52
C ARG A 385 -17.15 3.05 0.76
N ALA A 386 -17.02 1.90 1.44
CA ALA A 386 -16.83 0.64 0.72
C ALA A 386 -17.95 0.51 -0.31
N PRO A 387 -17.68 0.14 -1.56
CA PRO A 387 -18.76 -0.09 -2.53
C PRO A 387 -19.73 -1.12 -1.94
N ARG A 388 -21.01 -0.76 -1.86
CA ARG A 388 -22.07 -1.67 -1.43
C ARG A 388 -22.21 -2.82 -2.42
#